data_34f317a43ddfa18a44628504f6d906a6
#
_entry.id   34f317a43ddfa18a44628504f6d906a6
#
_cell.length_a   1.000
_cell.length_b   1.000
_cell.length_c   1.000
_cell.angle_alpha   90.00
_cell.angle_beta   90.00
_cell.angle_gamma   90.00
#
_symmetry.space_group_name_H-M   'P 1'
#
loop_
_entity.id
_entity.type
_entity.pdbx_description
1 polymer ?
#
loop_
_entity_poly.entity_id
_entity_poly.type
_entity_poly.pdbx_seq_one_letter_code
_entity_poly.pdbx_strand_id
1 'polypeptide(L)'
;MKLTYDPRYNVAYIYLQEKTVQVETIQVSDEMNVDIAPDGASYGIELVNANQQLGADNQGKLIVVNEALGESSEIKLVLEKSKN
;
A
#
# COMPACT_ATOMS: atom_id res chain seq x y z
N MET A 1 8.25 -6.08 3.48
CA MET A 1 7.08 -5.33 2.96
C MET A 1 7.55 -4.32 1.93
N LYS A 2 6.81 -4.19 0.87
CA LYS A 2 7.15 -3.26 -0.21
C LYS A 2 5.90 -2.55 -0.69
N LEU A 3 6.00 -1.25 -0.91
CA LEU A 3 4.92 -0.47 -1.51
C LEU A 3 5.38 -0.01 -2.90
N THR A 4 4.60 -0.35 -3.92
CA THR A 4 4.83 0.16 -5.27
C THR A 4 3.71 1.14 -5.64
N TYR A 5 4.03 2.08 -6.51
CA TYR A 5 3.05 3.03 -7.01
C TYR A 5 3.26 3.24 -8.50
N ASP A 6 2.19 3.09 -9.26
CA ASP A 6 2.20 3.34 -10.69
C ASP A 6 1.38 4.61 -10.98
N PRO A 7 2.03 5.72 -11.29
CA PRO A 7 1.32 6.97 -11.52
C PRO A 7 0.50 6.99 -12.80
N ARG A 8 0.79 6.08 -13.75
CA ARG A 8 0.03 6.01 -15.00
C ARG A 8 -1.42 5.61 -14.75
N TYR A 9 -1.63 4.72 -13.81
CA TYR A 9 -2.95 4.20 -13.47
C TYR A 9 -3.42 4.64 -12.10
N ASN A 10 -2.55 5.33 -11.34
CA ASN A 10 -2.83 5.77 -9.98
C ASN A 10 -3.20 4.60 -9.08
N VAL A 11 -2.39 3.55 -9.14
CA VAL A 11 -2.59 2.33 -8.38
C VAL A 11 -1.34 2.06 -7.54
N ALA A 12 -1.55 1.74 -6.28
CA ALA A 12 -0.47 1.31 -5.40
C ALA A 12 -0.71 -0.13 -4.98
N TYR A 13 0.36 -0.82 -4.66
CA TYR A 13 0.27 -2.19 -4.16
C TYR A 13 1.21 -2.35 -2.97
N ILE A 14 0.68 -2.86 -1.89
CA ILE A 14 1.44 -3.15 -0.68
C ILE A 14 1.68 -4.65 -0.63
N TYR A 15 2.93 -5.07 -0.80
CA TYR A 15 3.33 -6.47 -0.73
C TYR A 15 3.66 -6.81 0.72
N LEU A 16 2.88 -7.69 1.31
CA LEU A 16 3.10 -8.14 2.69
C LEU A 16 4.02 -9.35 2.74
N GLN A 17 4.12 -10.08 1.63
CA GLN A 17 4.99 -11.25 1.49
C GLN A 17 5.83 -11.09 0.22
N GLU A 18 7.04 -11.62 0.24
CA GLU A 18 7.93 -11.55 -0.92
C GLU A 18 7.67 -12.66 -1.93
N LYS A 19 7.14 -13.76 -1.47
CA LYS A 19 7.00 -14.96 -2.25
C LYS A 19 5.82 -14.85 -3.19
N THR A 20 6.06 -15.12 -4.47
CA THR A 20 4.98 -15.20 -5.44
C THR A 20 4.16 -16.46 -5.20
N VAL A 21 2.88 -16.30 -4.97
CA VAL A 21 1.96 -17.41 -4.78
C VAL A 21 0.69 -17.14 -5.57
N GLN A 22 -0.09 -18.18 -5.80
CA GLN A 22 -1.41 -18.03 -6.35
C GLN A 22 -2.29 -17.40 -5.27
N VAL A 23 -3.03 -16.35 -5.63
CA VAL A 23 -3.87 -15.65 -4.66
C VAL A 23 -5.29 -15.57 -5.17
N GLU A 24 -6.21 -15.40 -4.22
CA GLU A 24 -7.59 -15.05 -4.49
C GLU A 24 -7.77 -13.58 -4.14
N THR A 25 -8.32 -12.81 -5.08
CA THR A 25 -8.54 -11.38 -4.89
C THR A 25 -9.94 -11.12 -4.38
N ILE A 26 -10.05 -10.41 -3.28
CA ILE A 26 -11.33 -10.01 -2.70
C ILE A 26 -11.44 -8.50 -2.79
N GLN A 27 -12.50 -8.02 -3.46
CA GLN A 27 -12.78 -6.60 -3.51
C GLN A 27 -13.43 -6.17 -2.20
N VAL A 28 -12.73 -5.33 -1.46
CA VAL A 28 -13.23 -4.80 -0.18
C VAL A 28 -14.09 -3.57 -0.40
N SER A 29 -13.69 -2.73 -1.36
CA SER A 29 -14.43 -1.52 -1.72
C SER A 29 -14.06 -1.15 -3.15
N ASP A 30 -14.63 -0.06 -3.64
CA ASP A 30 -14.30 0.44 -4.99
C ASP A 30 -12.83 0.81 -5.13
N GLU A 31 -12.16 1.06 -4.03
CA GLU A 31 -10.77 1.54 -4.04
C GLU A 31 -9.78 0.61 -3.36
N MET A 32 -10.22 -0.59 -2.95
CA MET A 32 -9.33 -1.52 -2.25
C MET A 32 -9.65 -2.96 -2.59
N ASN A 33 -8.61 -3.69 -2.99
CA ASN A 33 -8.65 -5.14 -3.17
C ASN A 33 -7.62 -5.79 -2.26
N VAL A 34 -7.95 -6.93 -1.69
CA VAL A 34 -7.02 -7.70 -0.86
C VAL A 34 -6.76 -9.03 -1.52
N ASP A 35 -5.49 -9.39 -1.63
CA ASP A 35 -5.08 -10.69 -2.15
C ASP A 35 -4.76 -11.62 -0.99
N ILE A 36 -5.37 -12.80 -1.02
CA ILE A 36 -5.26 -13.80 0.04
C ILE A 36 -4.64 -15.06 -0.53
N ALA A 37 -3.61 -15.55 0.13
CA ALA A 37 -2.92 -16.79 -0.23
C ALA A 37 -3.78 -18.01 0.13
N PRO A 38 -3.50 -19.19 -0.47
CA PRO A 38 -4.32 -20.38 -0.23
C PRO A 38 -4.41 -20.81 1.24
N ASP A 39 -3.41 -20.48 2.05
CA ASP A 39 -3.42 -20.80 3.47
C ASP A 39 -4.17 -19.77 4.32
N GLY A 40 -4.79 -18.77 3.68
CA GLY A 40 -5.52 -17.73 4.37
C GLY A 40 -4.68 -16.52 4.77
N ALA A 41 -3.39 -16.55 4.54
CA ALA A 41 -2.53 -15.42 4.87
C ALA A 41 -2.74 -14.26 3.90
N SER A 42 -2.67 -13.03 4.40
CA SER A 42 -2.75 -11.85 3.55
C SER A 42 -1.48 -11.74 2.72
N TYR A 43 -1.63 -11.69 1.41
CA TYR A 43 -0.51 -11.56 0.49
C TYR A 43 -0.19 -10.10 0.19
N GLY A 44 -1.21 -9.33 -0.12
CA GLY A 44 -1.02 -7.93 -0.47
C GLY A 44 -2.32 -7.16 -0.57
N ILE A 45 -2.19 -5.87 -0.75
CA ILE A 45 -3.31 -4.94 -0.82
C ILE A 45 -3.13 -4.03 -2.02
N GLU A 46 -4.13 -3.99 -2.90
CA GLU A 46 -4.15 -3.05 -4.01
C GLU A 46 -5.01 -1.84 -3.65
N LEU A 47 -4.47 -0.65 -3.87
CA LEU A 47 -5.19 0.60 -3.65
C LEU A 47 -5.39 1.29 -5.00
N VAL A 48 -6.65 1.50 -5.36
CA VAL A 48 -7.06 2.26 -6.54
C VAL A 48 -7.24 3.71 -6.11
N ASN A 49 -6.97 4.66 -7.00
CA ASN A 49 -6.97 6.08 -6.64
C ASN A 49 -5.98 6.36 -5.51
N ALA A 50 -4.80 5.78 -5.68
CA ALA A 50 -3.85 5.63 -4.59
C ALA A 50 -3.28 6.96 -4.09
N ASN A 51 -3.08 7.93 -4.98
CA ASN A 51 -2.51 9.21 -4.55
C ASN A 51 -3.40 9.94 -3.55
N GLN A 52 -4.72 9.80 -3.69
CA GLN A 52 -5.64 10.39 -2.72
C GLN A 52 -5.66 9.61 -1.43
N GLN A 53 -5.69 8.28 -1.51
CA GLN A 53 -5.72 7.47 -0.30
C GLN A 53 -4.44 7.58 0.52
N LEU A 54 -3.29 7.62 -0.14
CA LEU A 54 -2.00 7.63 0.54
C LEU A 54 -1.49 9.03 0.81
N GLY A 55 -1.96 10.02 0.07
CA GLY A 55 -1.45 11.38 0.16
C GLY A 55 -2.40 12.36 0.82
N ALA A 56 -3.56 11.90 1.31
CA ALA A 56 -4.57 12.79 1.85
C ALA A 56 -4.13 13.50 3.12
N ASP A 57 -3.35 12.81 3.95
CA ASP A 57 -2.84 13.33 5.21
C ASP A 57 -1.33 13.33 5.23
N ASN A 58 -0.76 14.07 6.19
CA ASN A 58 0.68 14.06 6.47
C ASN A 58 1.54 14.36 5.25
N GLN A 59 0.97 15.03 4.25
CA GLN A 59 1.70 15.47 3.04
C GLN A 59 2.39 14.30 2.32
N GLY A 60 1.72 13.15 2.27
CA GLY A 60 2.25 11.99 1.59
C GLY A 60 3.32 11.25 2.36
N LYS A 61 3.28 11.29 3.68
CA LYS A 61 4.19 10.56 4.54
C LYS A 61 3.50 9.40 5.21
N LEU A 62 4.24 8.31 5.41
CA LEU A 62 3.81 7.22 6.28
C LEU A 62 4.48 7.43 7.63
N ILE A 63 3.69 7.52 8.67
CA ILE A 63 4.20 7.65 10.02
C ILE A 63 4.00 6.32 10.72
N VAL A 64 5.10 5.72 11.17
CA VAL A 64 5.06 4.46 11.91
C VAL A 64 5.30 4.77 13.38
N VAL A 65 4.34 4.41 14.21
CA VAL A 65 4.43 4.67 15.66
C VAL A 65 4.46 3.34 16.40
N ASN A 66 5.50 3.13 17.20
CA ASN A 66 5.53 2.03 18.15
C ASN A 66 4.92 2.54 19.44
N GLU A 67 3.68 2.15 19.70
CA GLU A 67 2.93 2.70 20.81
C GLU A 67 3.50 2.31 22.16
N ALA A 68 4.11 1.13 22.25
CA ALA A 68 4.69 0.67 23.50
C ALA A 68 5.95 1.44 23.89
N LEU A 69 6.76 1.81 22.89
CA LEU A 69 8.02 2.50 23.12
C LEU A 69 7.90 4.01 23.02
N GLY A 70 6.81 4.51 22.48
CA GLY A 70 6.64 5.93 22.20
C GLY A 70 7.56 6.44 21.10
N GLU A 71 8.11 5.55 20.28
CA GLU A 71 9.00 5.92 19.19
C GLU A 71 8.27 5.93 17.87
N SER A 72 8.68 6.83 16.99
CA SER A 72 8.07 6.91 15.66
C SER A 72 9.12 7.19 14.60
N SER A 73 8.79 6.84 13.37
CA SER A 73 9.59 7.18 12.21
C SER A 73 8.68 7.64 11.08
N GLU A 74 9.24 8.40 10.16
CA GLU A 74 8.51 8.90 9.01
C GLU A 74 9.17 8.40 7.73
N ILE A 75 8.35 8.00 6.78
CA ILE A 75 8.81 7.57 5.47
C ILE A 75 8.07 8.42 4.44
N LYS A 76 8.82 9.15 3.61
CA LYS A 76 8.21 9.92 2.54
C LYS A 76 7.78 8.99 1.42
N LEU A 77 6.52 9.07 1.03
CA LEU A 77 5.99 8.30 -0.08
C LEU A 77 6.25 9.04 -1.39
N VAL A 78 6.72 8.32 -2.40
CA VAL A 78 7.03 8.90 -3.71
C VAL A 78 5.81 8.67 -4.60
N LEU A 79 4.90 9.64 -4.58
CA LEU A 79 3.61 9.51 -5.28
C LEU A 79 3.47 10.52 -6.43
N GLU A 80 4.56 11.11 -6.89
CA GLU A 80 4.53 12.11 -7.94
C GLU A 80 4.57 11.45 -9.31
N LYS A 81 3.89 12.07 -10.26
CA LYS A 81 4.02 11.70 -11.66
C LYS A 81 5.39 12.15 -12.16
N SER A 82 5.81 11.54 -13.27
CA SER A 82 7.01 11.99 -13.96
C SER A 82 6.93 13.49 -14.24
N LYS A 83 8.05 14.18 -14.08
CA LYS A 83 8.11 15.63 -14.28
C LYS A 83 8.26 16.03 -15.76
N ASN A 84 8.30 15.08 -16.63
CA ASN A 84 8.45 15.37 -18.07
C ASN A 84 7.12 15.53 -18.73
#